data_cd2e42542a66750203025a04f4dc00e9
#
_entry.id   cd2e42542a66750203025a04f4dc00e9
#
_cell.length_a   1.000
_cell.length_b   1.000
_cell.length_c   1.000
_cell.angle_alpha   90.00
_cell.angle_beta   90.00
_cell.angle_gamma   90.00
#
_symmetry.space_group_name_H-M   'P 1'
#
loop_
_entity.id
_entity.type
_entity.pdbx_description
1 polymer ?
#
loop_
_entity_poly.entity_id
_entity_poly.type
_entity_poly.pdbx_seq_one_letter_code
_entity_poly.pdbx_strand_id
1 'polypeptide(L)'
;MVQNILFDLDETLLDFKRSESRALSNMLRHIGVEPTEKVISRYSEINKSRWKLLEQGLLTRQQVKESRYEILFAELGVDYSAAEATAYYEDQLSQKGFMFPDTIKLLETLHGRYRMYIVSNGGSNVQSGRLADSGIGKYFEDIFISEDAGAEKPSREFFDYCFGRRPEIKADETVIIGDSLTSDI
;
A
#
# COMPACT_ATOMS: atom_id res chain seq x y z
N MET A 1 28.60 5.85 -3.40
CA MET A 1 28.15 6.17 -2.01
C MET A 1 26.65 6.40 -2.07
N VAL A 2 25.87 5.86 -1.11
CA VAL A 2 24.40 6.03 -1.10
C VAL A 2 24.03 7.50 -0.94
N GLN A 3 23.16 8.00 -1.81
CA GLN A 3 22.61 9.36 -1.79
C GLN A 3 21.09 9.37 -1.77
N ASN A 4 20.45 8.30 -2.28
CA ASN A 4 19.01 8.19 -2.41
C ASN A 4 18.49 7.01 -1.63
N ILE A 5 17.35 7.17 -0.98
CA ILE A 5 16.63 6.09 -0.31
C ILE A 5 15.20 6.05 -0.86
N LEU A 6 14.82 4.92 -1.44
CA LEU A 6 13.46 4.61 -1.82
C LEU A 6 12.82 3.82 -0.68
N PHE A 7 11.82 4.37 -0.04
CA PHE A 7 11.07 3.69 1.01
C PHE A 7 9.79 3.09 0.45
N ASP A 8 9.59 1.82 0.70
CA ASP A 8 8.24 1.29 0.70
C ASP A 8 7.40 1.94 1.80
N LEU A 9 6.09 1.91 1.67
CA LEU A 9 5.18 2.59 2.57
C LEU A 9 4.50 1.62 3.55
N ASP A 10 3.88 0.57 3.03
CA ASP A 10 3.02 -0.34 3.78
C ASP A 10 3.82 -1.40 4.51
N GLU A 11 3.60 -1.58 5.82
CA GLU A 11 4.40 -2.44 6.71
C GLU A 11 5.88 -2.01 6.84
N THR A 12 6.24 -0.86 6.25
CA THR A 12 7.59 -0.27 6.36
C THR A 12 7.57 1.03 7.17
N LEU A 13 6.82 2.02 6.74
CA LEU A 13 6.64 3.31 7.43
C LEU A 13 5.27 3.43 8.09
N LEU A 14 4.24 2.85 7.46
CA LEU A 14 2.87 2.83 7.95
C LEU A 14 2.44 1.41 8.31
N ASP A 15 1.80 1.26 9.47
CA ASP A 15 1.16 0.04 9.95
C ASP A 15 -0.11 -0.22 9.10
N PHE A 16 0.09 -0.92 7.99
CA PHE A 16 -1.00 -1.26 7.08
C PHE A 16 -2.02 -2.19 7.72
N LYS A 17 -1.58 -3.18 8.50
CA LYS A 17 -2.49 -4.13 9.15
C LYS A 17 -3.49 -3.42 10.05
N ARG A 18 -3.04 -2.42 10.79
CA ARG A 18 -3.92 -1.60 11.63
C ARG A 18 -4.90 -0.78 10.80
N SER A 19 -4.44 -0.19 9.70
CA SER A 19 -5.27 0.57 8.77
C SER A 19 -6.30 -0.33 8.07
N GLU A 20 -5.86 -1.49 7.58
CA GLU A 20 -6.69 -2.52 6.96
C GLU A 20 -7.79 -3.01 7.91
N SER A 21 -7.42 -3.42 9.13
CA SER A 21 -8.37 -3.91 10.14
C SER A 21 -9.45 -2.87 10.47
N ARG A 22 -9.06 -1.60 10.62
CA ARG A 22 -10.01 -0.50 10.84
C ARG A 22 -10.96 -0.30 9.65
N ALA A 23 -10.41 -0.18 8.45
CA ALA A 23 -11.18 0.08 7.24
C ALA A 23 -12.16 -1.06 6.94
N LEU A 24 -11.67 -2.30 7.06
CA LEU A 24 -12.49 -3.51 6.90
C LEU A 24 -13.59 -3.58 7.96
N SER A 25 -13.29 -3.31 9.23
CA SER A 25 -14.29 -3.31 10.30
C SER A 25 -15.41 -2.30 10.03
N ASN A 26 -15.07 -1.12 9.52
CA ASN A 26 -16.06 -0.11 9.16
C ASN A 26 -16.92 -0.57 7.97
N MET A 27 -16.30 -1.15 6.95
CA MET A 27 -17.00 -1.68 5.78
C MET A 27 -17.96 -2.82 6.17
N LEU A 28 -17.50 -3.79 6.97
CA LEU A 28 -18.33 -4.91 7.42
C LEU A 28 -19.55 -4.43 8.24
N ARG A 29 -19.35 -3.49 9.17
CA ARG A 29 -20.46 -2.89 9.92
C ARG A 29 -21.44 -2.15 9.03
N HIS A 30 -20.93 -1.45 8.01
CA HIS A 30 -21.78 -0.74 7.03
C HIS A 30 -22.76 -1.70 6.32
N ILE A 31 -22.33 -2.93 6.04
CA ILE A 31 -23.16 -3.95 5.40
C ILE A 31 -23.86 -4.88 6.40
N GLY A 32 -23.84 -4.57 7.71
CA GLY A 32 -24.50 -5.35 8.75
C GLY A 32 -23.79 -6.64 9.17
N VAL A 33 -22.50 -6.79 8.84
CA VAL A 33 -21.67 -7.93 9.23
C VAL A 33 -20.82 -7.58 10.44
N GLU A 34 -20.83 -8.43 11.48
CA GLU A 34 -19.99 -8.24 12.66
C GLU A 34 -18.51 -8.50 12.32
N PRO A 35 -17.61 -7.53 12.52
CA PRO A 35 -16.18 -7.67 12.22
C PRO A 35 -15.44 -8.45 13.31
N THR A 36 -15.74 -9.74 13.43
CA THR A 36 -15.02 -10.60 14.37
C THR A 36 -13.55 -10.77 13.96
N GLU A 37 -12.69 -11.07 14.92
CA GLU A 37 -11.26 -11.34 14.66
C GLU A 37 -11.07 -12.42 13.57
N LYS A 38 -11.92 -13.46 13.59
CA LYS A 38 -11.92 -14.51 12.56
C LYS A 38 -12.19 -13.98 11.17
N VAL A 39 -13.18 -13.10 11.00
CA VAL A 39 -13.54 -12.52 9.70
C VAL A 39 -12.42 -11.59 9.20
N ILE A 40 -11.86 -10.76 10.09
CA ILE A 40 -10.75 -9.85 9.76
C ILE A 40 -9.51 -10.64 9.33
N SER A 41 -9.12 -11.66 10.11
CA SER A 41 -7.98 -12.53 9.77
C SER A 41 -8.20 -13.24 8.43
N ARG A 42 -9.41 -13.77 8.20
CA ARG A 42 -9.73 -14.43 6.94
C ARG A 42 -9.64 -13.51 5.74
N TYR A 43 -10.15 -12.27 5.88
CA TYR A 43 -9.98 -11.27 4.82
C TYR A 43 -8.51 -10.98 4.54
N SER A 44 -7.67 -10.78 5.56
CA SER A 44 -6.24 -10.50 5.38
C SER A 44 -5.52 -11.64 4.64
N GLU A 45 -5.87 -12.89 4.92
CA GLU A 45 -5.36 -14.06 4.17
C GLU A 45 -5.76 -14.00 2.69
N ILE A 46 -7.05 -13.76 2.42
CA ILE A 46 -7.58 -13.63 1.06
C ILE A 46 -6.86 -12.48 0.36
N ASN A 47 -6.83 -11.29 0.96
CA ASN A 47 -6.20 -10.10 0.41
C ASN A 47 -4.74 -10.36 0.03
N LYS A 48 -3.94 -10.88 0.96
CA LYS A 48 -2.54 -11.24 0.71
C LYS A 48 -2.39 -12.22 -0.46
N SER A 49 -3.27 -13.22 -0.56
CA SER A 49 -3.24 -14.18 -1.66
C SER A 49 -3.52 -13.54 -3.03
N ARG A 50 -4.45 -12.56 -3.09
CA ARG A 50 -4.80 -11.86 -4.33
C ARG A 50 -3.67 -10.94 -4.79
N TRP A 51 -3.07 -10.17 -3.88
CA TRP A 51 -1.90 -9.34 -4.19
C TRP A 51 -0.73 -10.17 -4.73
N LYS A 52 -0.47 -11.34 -4.13
CA LYS A 52 0.56 -12.25 -4.65
C LYS A 52 0.30 -12.73 -6.08
N LEU A 53 -0.96 -12.94 -6.46
CA LEU A 53 -1.32 -13.28 -7.84
C LEU A 53 -1.13 -12.10 -8.81
N LEU A 54 -1.36 -10.86 -8.35
CA LEU A 54 -1.03 -9.66 -9.13
C LEU A 54 0.48 -9.58 -9.41
N GLU A 55 1.32 -9.75 -8.39
CA GLU A 55 2.79 -9.76 -8.53
C GLU A 55 3.28 -10.83 -9.53
N GLN A 56 2.55 -11.93 -9.66
CA GLN A 56 2.81 -13.00 -10.64
C GLN A 56 2.22 -12.71 -12.03
N GLY A 57 1.53 -11.58 -12.22
CA GLY A 57 0.85 -11.25 -13.47
C GLY A 57 -0.40 -12.09 -13.77
N LEU A 58 -0.93 -12.82 -12.77
CA LEU A 58 -2.09 -13.71 -12.93
C LEU A 58 -3.42 -13.00 -12.68
N LEU A 59 -3.42 -11.85 -12.06
CA LEU A 59 -4.59 -10.99 -11.85
C LEU A 59 -4.26 -9.56 -12.23
N THR A 60 -5.30 -8.83 -12.65
CA THR A 60 -5.25 -7.37 -12.74
C THR A 60 -5.53 -6.76 -11.36
N ARG A 61 -5.12 -5.49 -11.15
CA ARG A 61 -5.42 -4.74 -9.94
C ARG A 61 -6.93 -4.70 -9.62
N GLN A 62 -7.78 -4.50 -10.61
CA GLN A 62 -9.23 -4.53 -10.43
C GLN A 62 -9.73 -5.89 -9.95
N GLN A 63 -9.22 -6.96 -10.53
CA GLN A 63 -9.56 -8.33 -10.09
C GLN A 63 -9.10 -8.60 -8.64
N VAL A 64 -7.95 -8.08 -8.22
CA VAL A 64 -7.53 -8.17 -6.80
C VAL A 64 -8.53 -7.47 -5.90
N LYS A 65 -8.90 -6.23 -6.24
CA LYS A 65 -9.77 -5.37 -5.42
C LYS A 65 -11.17 -5.98 -5.23
N GLU A 66 -11.73 -6.60 -6.26
CA GLU A 66 -13.09 -7.16 -6.22
C GLU A 66 -13.11 -8.61 -5.72
N SER A 67 -12.23 -9.48 -6.25
CA SER A 67 -12.28 -10.91 -5.92
C SER A 67 -12.07 -11.22 -4.43
N ARG A 68 -11.37 -10.37 -3.70
CA ARG A 68 -11.21 -10.53 -2.25
C ARG A 68 -12.56 -10.44 -1.51
N TYR A 69 -13.48 -9.58 -1.96
CA TYR A 69 -14.82 -9.47 -1.39
C TYR A 69 -15.75 -10.54 -1.92
N GLU A 70 -15.67 -10.90 -3.21
CA GLU A 70 -16.43 -12.02 -3.77
C GLU A 70 -16.19 -13.30 -2.97
N ILE A 71 -14.92 -13.60 -2.66
CA ILE A 71 -14.55 -14.78 -1.87
C ILE A 71 -15.08 -14.67 -0.43
N LEU A 72 -14.81 -13.53 0.24
CA LEU A 72 -15.24 -13.32 1.61
C LEU A 72 -16.76 -13.40 1.74
N PHE A 73 -17.50 -12.75 0.86
CA PHE A 73 -18.96 -12.71 0.90
C PHE A 73 -19.57 -14.08 0.59
N ALA A 74 -18.99 -14.85 -0.33
CA ALA A 74 -19.40 -16.23 -0.58
C ALA A 74 -19.22 -17.12 0.68
N GLU A 75 -18.10 -16.97 1.39
CA GLU A 75 -17.84 -17.73 2.64
C GLU A 75 -18.79 -17.31 3.78
N LEU A 76 -19.21 -16.04 3.82
CA LEU A 76 -20.09 -15.51 4.86
C LEU A 76 -21.58 -15.63 4.50
N GLY A 77 -21.93 -16.01 3.27
CA GLY A 77 -23.31 -16.02 2.79
C GLY A 77 -23.92 -14.62 2.67
N VAL A 78 -23.11 -13.62 2.37
CA VAL A 78 -23.50 -12.20 2.23
C VAL A 78 -23.78 -11.91 0.77
N ASP A 79 -24.95 -11.32 0.50
CA ASP A 79 -25.32 -10.80 -0.82
C ASP A 79 -25.09 -9.29 -0.86
N TYR A 80 -23.90 -8.87 -1.26
CA TYR A 80 -23.51 -7.46 -1.41
C TYR A 80 -22.51 -7.29 -2.56
N SER A 81 -22.52 -6.11 -3.19
CA SER A 81 -21.64 -5.80 -4.32
C SER A 81 -20.18 -5.71 -3.88
N ALA A 82 -19.30 -6.52 -4.48
CA ALA A 82 -17.87 -6.47 -4.26
C ALA A 82 -17.25 -5.11 -4.69
N ALA A 83 -17.79 -4.50 -5.74
CA ALA A 83 -17.35 -3.19 -6.21
C ALA A 83 -17.71 -2.08 -5.20
N GLU A 84 -18.93 -2.09 -4.66
CA GLU A 84 -19.36 -1.11 -3.63
C GLU A 84 -18.57 -1.30 -2.33
N ALA A 85 -18.34 -2.55 -1.91
CA ALA A 85 -17.52 -2.86 -0.75
C ALA A 85 -16.09 -2.38 -0.93
N THR A 86 -15.52 -2.56 -2.13
CA THR A 86 -14.20 -2.05 -2.49
C THR A 86 -14.14 -0.53 -2.37
N ALA A 87 -15.09 0.18 -2.97
CA ALA A 87 -15.12 1.64 -2.93
C ALA A 87 -15.22 2.18 -1.49
N TYR A 88 -16.12 1.61 -0.68
CA TYR A 88 -16.27 2.00 0.71
C TYR A 88 -15.00 1.71 1.54
N TYR A 89 -14.41 0.51 1.37
CA TYR A 89 -13.20 0.13 2.06
C TYR A 89 -12.02 1.05 1.70
N GLU A 90 -11.81 1.37 0.42
CA GLU A 90 -10.73 2.25 -0.03
C GLU A 90 -10.91 3.69 0.51
N ASP A 91 -12.14 4.19 0.55
CA ASP A 91 -12.45 5.46 1.23
C ASP A 91 -12.04 5.40 2.71
N GLN A 92 -12.47 4.38 3.44
CA GLN A 92 -12.13 4.22 4.85
C GLN A 92 -10.62 4.01 5.08
N LEU A 93 -9.93 3.32 4.17
CA LEU A 93 -8.50 3.07 4.25
C LEU A 93 -7.70 4.37 4.03
N SER A 94 -8.13 5.21 3.10
CA SER A 94 -7.49 6.50 2.79
C SER A 94 -7.49 7.48 3.98
N GLN A 95 -8.44 7.34 4.90
CA GLN A 95 -8.64 8.30 5.99
C GLN A 95 -7.61 8.20 7.13
N LYS A 96 -6.84 7.07 7.21
CA LYS A 96 -5.91 6.85 8.33
C LYS A 96 -4.59 6.21 7.90
N GLY A 97 -3.50 6.94 8.15
CA GLY A 97 -2.11 6.49 7.99
C GLY A 97 -1.47 6.25 9.36
N PHE A 98 -1.78 5.13 10.02
CA PHE A 98 -1.11 4.78 11.28
C PHE A 98 0.39 4.54 11.03
N MET A 99 1.24 5.20 11.80
CA MET A 99 2.69 5.02 11.72
C MET A 99 3.18 4.00 12.72
N PHE A 100 4.32 3.35 12.41
CA PHE A 100 5.09 2.66 13.44
C PHE A 100 5.71 3.67 14.43
N PRO A 101 5.97 3.27 15.68
CA PRO A 101 6.38 4.20 16.75
C PRO A 101 7.62 5.05 16.42
N ASP A 102 8.61 4.47 15.71
CA ASP A 102 9.88 5.13 15.43
C ASP A 102 9.96 5.80 14.06
N THR A 103 8.89 5.77 13.25
CA THR A 103 8.88 6.29 11.87
C THR A 103 9.33 7.75 11.81
N ILE A 104 8.77 8.63 12.63
CA ILE A 104 9.12 10.06 12.62
C ILE A 104 10.60 10.25 12.96
N LYS A 105 11.07 9.61 14.03
CA LYS A 105 12.47 9.71 14.47
C LYS A 105 13.45 9.23 13.41
N LEU A 106 13.11 8.14 12.70
CA LEU A 106 13.89 7.64 11.57
C LEU A 106 13.96 8.69 10.46
N LEU A 107 12.80 9.18 10.02
CA LEU A 107 12.72 10.16 8.93
C LEU A 107 13.45 11.46 9.26
N GLU A 108 13.31 12.01 10.47
CA GLU A 108 14.04 13.18 10.94
C GLU A 108 15.57 12.96 10.96
N THR A 109 16.01 11.75 11.31
CA THR A 109 17.45 11.42 11.34
C THR A 109 18.06 11.38 9.95
N LEU A 110 17.29 10.97 8.94
CA LEU A 110 17.75 10.81 7.55
C LEU A 110 17.53 12.06 6.70
N HIS A 111 16.53 12.87 7.06
CA HIS A 111 16.17 14.08 6.33
C HIS A 111 17.34 15.09 6.27
N GLY A 112 17.61 15.61 5.09
CA GLY A 112 18.74 16.51 4.83
C GLY A 112 20.11 15.81 4.69
N ARG A 113 20.19 14.49 4.95
CA ARG A 113 21.38 13.67 4.68
C ARG A 113 21.26 12.87 3.41
N TYR A 114 20.04 12.42 3.09
CA TYR A 114 19.70 11.65 1.92
C TYR A 114 18.50 12.26 1.22
N ARG A 115 18.41 12.10 -0.07
CA ARG A 115 17.16 12.33 -0.81
C ARG A 115 16.26 11.12 -0.60
N MET A 116 15.08 11.35 -0.10
CA MET A 116 14.14 10.29 0.25
C MET A 116 12.93 10.32 -0.68
N TYR A 117 12.48 9.15 -1.08
CA TYR A 117 11.36 8.96 -1.99
C TYR A 117 10.48 7.81 -1.47
N ILE A 118 9.19 7.85 -1.76
CA ILE A 118 8.29 6.72 -1.51
C ILE A 118 8.08 5.96 -2.80
N VAL A 119 8.10 4.62 -2.71
CA VAL A 119 7.77 3.68 -3.79
C VAL A 119 6.73 2.68 -3.28
N SER A 120 5.51 2.69 -3.81
CA SER A 120 4.41 1.87 -3.28
C SER A 120 3.58 1.19 -4.37
N ASN A 121 3.21 -0.08 -4.13
CA ASN A 121 2.26 -0.83 -4.95
C ASN A 121 0.78 -0.58 -4.59
N GLY A 122 0.50 0.44 -3.77
CA GLY A 122 -0.86 0.82 -3.38
C GLY A 122 -1.66 1.54 -4.48
N GLY A 123 -2.89 1.94 -4.14
CA GLY A 123 -3.72 2.80 -4.98
C GLY A 123 -3.48 4.29 -4.68
N SER A 124 -3.46 5.13 -5.71
CA SER A 124 -3.05 6.54 -5.62
C SER A 124 -3.90 7.33 -4.62
N ASN A 125 -5.23 7.22 -4.69
CA ASN A 125 -6.13 7.90 -3.75
C ASN A 125 -5.93 7.43 -2.30
N VAL A 126 -5.75 6.12 -2.10
CA VAL A 126 -5.55 5.53 -0.77
C VAL A 126 -4.25 6.04 -0.17
N GLN A 127 -3.14 5.94 -0.91
CA GLN A 127 -1.82 6.35 -0.40
C GLN A 127 -1.75 7.86 -0.18
N SER A 128 -2.33 8.67 -1.06
CA SER A 128 -2.41 10.14 -0.91
C SER A 128 -3.13 10.52 0.38
N GLY A 129 -4.28 9.91 0.67
CA GLY A 129 -5.04 10.17 1.88
C GLY A 129 -4.27 9.76 3.15
N ARG A 130 -3.64 8.59 3.14
CA ARG A 130 -2.84 8.08 4.28
C ARG A 130 -1.59 8.92 4.54
N LEU A 131 -0.93 9.39 3.50
CA LEU A 131 0.20 10.30 3.61
C LEU A 131 -0.21 11.66 4.14
N ALA A 132 -1.37 12.17 3.75
CA ALA A 132 -1.93 13.42 4.28
C ALA A 132 -2.27 13.31 5.77
N ASP A 133 -2.92 12.20 6.21
CA ASP A 133 -3.26 11.97 7.62
C ASP A 133 -2.02 11.76 8.49
N SER A 134 -1.02 11.01 8.03
CA SER A 134 0.21 10.77 8.79
C SER A 134 1.17 11.96 8.81
N GLY A 135 1.09 12.85 7.84
CA GLY A 135 1.95 14.03 7.72
C GLY A 135 3.41 13.74 7.36
N ILE A 136 3.76 12.49 6.99
CA ILE A 136 5.15 12.12 6.67
C ILE A 136 5.57 12.54 5.26
N GLY A 137 4.63 12.86 4.38
CA GLY A 137 4.92 13.27 3.00
C GLY A 137 5.95 14.39 2.88
N LYS A 138 6.02 15.28 3.88
CA LYS A 138 6.97 16.41 3.93
C LYS A 138 8.46 16.03 3.97
N TYR A 139 8.79 14.77 4.29
CA TYR A 139 10.16 14.27 4.34
C TYR A 139 10.67 13.77 2.99
N PHE A 140 9.79 13.62 2.00
CA PHE A 140 10.08 12.99 0.72
C PHE A 140 10.08 14.01 -0.42
N GLU A 141 11.03 13.86 -1.33
CA GLU A 141 11.10 14.74 -2.51
C GLU A 141 10.08 14.37 -3.59
N ASP A 142 9.69 13.07 -3.65
CA ASP A 142 8.62 12.60 -4.52
C ASP A 142 8.03 11.28 -4.01
N ILE A 143 6.85 10.93 -4.55
CA ILE A 143 6.08 9.75 -4.22
C ILE A 143 5.72 9.04 -5.51
N PHE A 144 6.16 7.80 -5.66
CA PHE A 144 5.91 6.96 -6.82
C PHE A 144 4.92 5.86 -6.46
N ILE A 145 3.75 5.90 -7.07
CA ILE A 145 2.70 4.93 -6.88
C ILE A 145 2.57 4.09 -8.15
N SER A 146 2.53 2.78 -8.02
CA SER A 146 2.45 1.86 -9.15
C SER A 146 1.20 2.05 -10.02
N GLU A 147 0.08 2.48 -9.42
CA GLU A 147 -1.14 2.81 -10.18
C GLU A 147 -0.91 3.98 -11.14
N ASP A 148 -0.14 5.00 -10.74
CA ASP A 148 0.22 6.14 -11.61
C ASP A 148 1.28 5.76 -12.64
N ALA A 149 2.19 4.84 -12.28
CA ALA A 149 3.23 4.35 -13.17
C ALA A 149 2.71 3.37 -14.23
N GLY A 150 1.55 2.74 -13.99
CA GLY A 150 1.03 1.66 -14.83
C GLY A 150 1.83 0.35 -14.74
N ALA A 151 2.68 0.22 -13.72
CA ALA A 151 3.55 -0.94 -13.48
C ALA A 151 3.81 -1.10 -11.98
N GLU A 152 3.92 -2.33 -11.49
CA GLU A 152 4.19 -2.65 -10.09
C GLU A 152 5.68 -2.89 -9.82
N LYS A 153 6.13 -2.60 -8.58
CA LYS A 153 7.39 -3.15 -8.06
C LYS A 153 7.32 -4.69 -8.07
N PRO A 154 8.40 -5.41 -8.41
CA PRO A 154 9.75 -4.96 -8.70
C PRO A 154 10.02 -4.80 -10.21
N SER A 155 9.00 -4.57 -11.04
CA SER A 155 9.18 -4.51 -12.49
C SER A 155 10.16 -3.39 -12.89
N ARG A 156 10.90 -3.64 -13.96
CA ARG A 156 11.81 -2.65 -14.51
C ARG A 156 11.07 -1.37 -14.94
N GLU A 157 9.91 -1.54 -15.52
CA GLU A 157 9.05 -0.45 -15.99
C GLU A 157 8.68 0.53 -14.88
N PHE A 158 8.43 0.02 -13.67
CA PHE A 158 8.18 0.87 -12.50
C PHE A 158 9.41 1.73 -12.14
N PHE A 159 10.60 1.13 -12.10
CA PHE A 159 11.82 1.87 -11.78
C PHE A 159 12.25 2.81 -12.92
N ASP A 160 12.04 2.43 -14.18
CA ASP A 160 12.26 3.31 -15.33
C ASP A 160 11.35 4.55 -15.25
N TYR A 161 10.09 4.39 -14.79
CA TYR A 161 9.20 5.52 -14.50
C TYR A 161 9.75 6.42 -13.37
N CYS A 162 10.22 5.84 -12.26
CA CYS A 162 10.80 6.61 -11.14
C CYS A 162 12.02 7.42 -11.59
N PHE A 163 12.96 6.79 -12.27
CA PHE A 163 14.20 7.42 -12.74
C PHE A 163 13.96 8.42 -13.88
N GLY A 164 12.97 8.16 -14.73
CA GLY A 164 12.56 9.10 -15.78
C GLY A 164 11.94 10.38 -15.21
N ARG A 165 11.16 10.25 -14.13
CA ARG A 165 10.52 11.39 -13.45
C ARG A 165 11.50 12.16 -12.58
N ARG A 166 12.55 11.49 -12.04
CA ARG A 166 13.61 12.06 -11.20
C ARG A 166 14.99 11.63 -11.70
N PRO A 167 15.53 12.26 -12.74
CA PRO A 167 16.80 11.86 -13.34
C PRO A 167 18.02 11.96 -12.40
N GLU A 168 17.89 12.66 -11.28
CA GLU A 168 18.91 12.71 -10.23
C GLU A 168 19.02 11.43 -9.41
N ILE A 169 18.03 10.52 -9.48
CA ILE A 169 18.10 9.20 -8.82
C ILE A 169 18.95 8.28 -9.69
N LYS A 170 20.15 7.95 -9.20
CA LYS A 170 21.04 6.99 -9.87
C LYS A 170 21.01 5.65 -9.16
N ALA A 171 20.80 4.57 -9.89
CA ALA A 171 20.63 3.24 -9.33
C ALA A 171 21.81 2.79 -8.46
N ASP A 172 23.05 3.09 -8.87
CA ASP A 172 24.28 2.76 -8.14
C ASP A 172 24.52 3.61 -6.86
N GLU A 173 23.71 4.66 -6.67
CA GLU A 173 23.71 5.52 -5.47
C GLU A 173 22.41 5.39 -4.67
N THR A 174 21.59 4.36 -4.95
CA THR A 174 20.25 4.22 -4.39
C THR A 174 20.09 2.90 -3.64
N VAL A 175 19.40 2.94 -2.52
CA VAL A 175 18.94 1.76 -1.79
C VAL A 175 17.42 1.77 -1.69
N ILE A 176 16.83 0.58 -1.64
CA ILE A 176 15.42 0.38 -1.31
C ILE A 176 15.33 -0.18 0.10
N ILE A 177 14.36 0.31 0.86
CA ILE A 177 14.02 -0.17 2.19
C ILE A 177 12.54 -0.55 2.17
N GLY A 178 12.23 -1.81 2.44
CA GLY A 178 10.87 -2.35 2.42
C GLY A 178 10.78 -3.66 3.19
N ASP A 179 9.56 -4.16 3.38
CA ASP A 179 9.27 -5.40 4.11
C ASP A 179 9.12 -6.63 3.21
N SER A 180 8.95 -6.41 1.90
CA SER A 180 8.62 -7.47 0.94
C SER A 180 9.85 -7.94 0.16
N LEU A 181 10.23 -9.22 0.33
CA LEU A 181 11.30 -9.85 -0.45
C LEU A 181 10.93 -10.11 -1.92
N THR A 182 9.69 -9.86 -2.32
CA THR A 182 9.21 -10.11 -3.69
C THR A 182 8.94 -8.85 -4.47
N SER A 183 8.68 -7.73 -3.80
CA SER A 183 8.38 -6.45 -4.44
C SER A 183 9.45 -5.38 -4.23
N ASP A 184 10.31 -5.51 -3.21
CA ASP A 184 11.31 -4.48 -2.89
C ASP A 184 12.75 -4.88 -3.22
N ILE A 185 12.95 -6.12 -3.75
CA ILE A 185 14.27 -6.66 -4.10
C ILE A 185 14.29 -7.10 -5.55
#